data_b5acace53fc0de0d93bcc962ddb49781
#
_entry.id   b5acace53fc0de0d93bcc962ddb49781
#
_cell.length_a   1.000
_cell.length_b   1.000
_cell.length_c   1.000
_cell.angle_alpha   90.00
_cell.angle_beta   90.00
_cell.angle_gamma   90.00
#
_symmetry.space_group_name_H-M   'P 1'
#
loop_
_entity.id
_entity.type
_entity.pdbx_description
1 polymer ?
#
loop_
_entity_poly.entity_id
_entity_poly.type
_entity_poly.pdbx_seq_one_letter_code
_entity_poly.pdbx_strand_id
1 'polypeptide(L)'
;EVSGSSPLIGYLHIQTEANTFKIPVLAERDLAKIPWRTYSADIVIESTGAFTSLDLAKQHLIGGAKTVLLSAPAKGGGVTTAVLGVNESEAVTKDKSNSISVISNASCTTNCVAPVAAVMHGQIGVKKAMLLTVHGYTDDQNIQDNSHRDLRRSRAAAANIVPTSTGAAITTTEAI
;
A
#
# COMPACT_ATOMS: atom_id res chain seq x y z
N GLU A 1 30.55 -5.34 21.78
CA GLU A 1 29.33 -4.63 22.17
C GLU A 1 29.13 -3.46 21.21
N VAL A 2 28.30 -3.64 20.21
CA VAL A 2 27.84 -2.55 19.36
C VAL A 2 26.74 -1.86 20.16
N SER A 3 27.04 -0.71 20.74
CA SER A 3 26.03 0.15 21.36
C SER A 3 25.01 0.50 20.27
N GLY A 4 23.85 -0.14 20.32
CA GLY A 4 22.77 0.14 19.38
C GLY A 4 22.35 1.59 19.56
N SER A 5 22.68 2.46 18.60
CA SER A 5 22.12 3.79 18.54
C SER A 5 20.60 3.64 18.41
N SER A 6 19.86 4.35 19.25
CA SER A 6 18.40 4.40 19.16
C SER A 6 18.00 4.77 17.72
N PRO A 7 17.02 4.08 17.09
CA PRO A 7 16.55 4.46 15.77
C PRO A 7 15.81 5.82 15.76
N LEU A 8 15.53 6.39 16.91
CA LEU A 8 14.87 7.70 17.06
C LEU A 8 15.79 8.82 16.59
N ILE A 9 15.41 9.52 15.56
CA ILE A 9 16.16 10.66 14.99
C ILE A 9 15.55 12.03 15.33
N GLY A 10 14.30 12.06 15.79
CA GLY A 10 13.62 13.29 16.15
C GLY A 10 12.14 13.12 16.32
N TYR A 11 11.44 14.26 16.31
CA TYR A 11 9.98 14.30 16.45
C TYR A 11 9.37 15.25 15.42
N LEU A 12 8.27 14.83 14.82
CA LEU A 12 7.39 15.69 14.08
C LEU A 12 6.35 16.30 15.05
N HIS A 13 6.26 17.61 15.06
CA HIS A 13 5.24 18.32 15.84
C HIS A 13 4.13 18.77 14.91
N ILE A 14 2.90 18.31 15.17
CA ILE A 14 1.70 18.69 14.42
C ILE A 14 0.80 19.45 15.38
N GLN A 15 0.46 20.68 15.01
CA GLN A 15 -0.49 21.50 15.75
C GLN A 15 -1.77 21.65 14.93
N THR A 16 -2.88 21.31 15.55
CA THR A 16 -4.23 21.58 15.04
C THR A 16 -4.91 22.61 15.94
N GLU A 17 -6.08 23.11 15.57
CA GLU A 17 -6.85 24.02 16.43
C GLU A 17 -7.15 23.43 17.81
N ALA A 18 -7.36 22.11 17.89
CA ALA A 18 -7.77 21.43 19.12
C ALA A 18 -6.62 20.75 19.88
N ASN A 19 -5.54 20.31 19.19
CA ASN A 19 -4.53 19.46 19.79
C ASN A 19 -3.13 19.71 19.21
N THR A 20 -2.12 19.36 20.01
CA THR A 20 -0.73 19.27 19.57
C THR A 20 -0.27 17.82 19.67
N PHE A 21 0.27 17.27 18.58
CA PHE A 21 0.82 15.93 18.53
C PHE A 21 2.33 15.96 18.39
N LYS A 22 2.99 15.07 19.12
CA LYS A 22 4.44 14.84 19.03
C LYS A 22 4.65 13.41 18.56
N ILE A 23 5.03 13.25 17.29
CA ILE A 23 5.18 11.95 16.63
C ILE A 23 6.67 11.63 16.53
N PRO A 24 7.14 10.48 17.06
CA PRO A 24 8.53 10.08 16.92
C PRO A 24 8.85 9.73 15.46
N VAL A 25 10.00 10.20 14.99
CA VAL A 25 10.54 9.90 13.66
C VAL A 25 11.73 8.96 13.83
N LEU A 26 11.64 7.80 13.19
CA LEU A 26 12.64 6.75 13.28
C LEU A 26 13.42 6.60 11.97
N ALA A 27 14.69 6.24 12.05
CA ALA A 27 15.52 5.87 10.91
C ALA A 27 16.02 4.43 11.12
N GLU A 28 15.27 3.47 10.61
CA GLU A 28 15.64 2.05 10.64
C GLU A 28 15.22 1.42 9.30
N ARG A 29 16.15 0.71 8.68
CA ARG A 29 15.90 0.02 7.40
C ARG A 29 15.47 -1.43 7.57
N ASP A 30 15.84 -2.04 8.68
CA ASP A 30 15.46 -3.39 9.02
C ASP A 30 14.09 -3.36 9.73
N LEU A 31 13.05 -3.79 9.03
CA LEU A 31 11.68 -3.74 9.53
C LEU A 31 11.49 -4.48 10.85
N ALA A 32 12.25 -5.57 11.05
CA ALA A 32 12.19 -6.38 12.27
C ALA A 32 12.76 -5.65 13.48
N LYS A 33 13.58 -4.62 13.27
CA LYS A 33 14.21 -3.81 14.34
C LYS A 33 13.44 -2.54 14.67
N ILE A 34 12.42 -2.18 13.89
CA ILE A 34 11.59 -1.03 14.21
C ILE A 34 10.79 -1.33 15.47
N PRO A 35 10.95 -0.57 16.56
CA PRO A 35 10.38 -0.92 17.86
C PRO A 35 8.91 -0.48 18.00
N TRP A 36 8.03 -1.03 17.18
CA TRP A 36 6.61 -0.71 17.15
C TRP A 36 5.94 -0.85 18.51
N ARG A 37 6.32 -1.88 19.26
CA ARG A 37 5.81 -2.11 20.62
C ARG A 37 6.15 -0.97 21.58
N THR A 38 7.34 -0.41 21.48
CA THR A 38 7.78 0.71 22.33
C THR A 38 6.92 1.95 22.12
N TYR A 39 6.44 2.15 20.89
CA TYR A 39 5.59 3.28 20.53
C TYR A 39 4.10 2.95 20.53
N SER A 40 3.71 1.76 21.01
CA SER A 40 2.31 1.29 21.05
C SER A 40 1.62 1.36 19.68
N ALA A 41 2.37 1.11 18.60
CA ALA A 41 1.86 1.10 17.26
C ALA A 41 1.24 -0.27 16.94
N ASP A 42 -0.07 -0.37 17.05
CA ASP A 42 -0.81 -1.61 16.75
C ASP A 42 -0.90 -1.88 15.25
N ILE A 43 -1.06 -0.83 14.44
CA ILE A 43 -1.23 -0.92 12.99
C ILE A 43 -0.07 -0.19 12.32
N VAL A 44 0.58 -0.86 11.38
CA VAL A 44 1.61 -0.28 10.53
C VAL A 44 1.08 -0.14 9.11
N ILE A 45 1.16 1.07 8.56
CA ILE A 45 0.91 1.31 7.13
C ILE A 45 2.24 1.21 6.40
N GLU A 46 2.42 0.10 5.66
CA GLU A 46 3.58 -0.09 4.79
C GLU A 46 3.34 0.64 3.46
N SER A 47 4.00 1.76 3.29
CA SER A 47 3.82 2.65 2.13
C SER A 47 5.10 2.98 1.39
N THR A 48 6.17 2.21 1.62
CA THR A 48 7.46 2.42 0.94
C THR A 48 7.48 1.90 -0.50
N GLY A 49 6.55 0.98 -0.83
CA GLY A 49 6.54 0.27 -2.12
C GLY A 49 7.60 -0.83 -2.26
N ALA A 50 8.49 -1.00 -1.28
CA ALA A 50 9.57 -1.98 -1.30
C ALA A 50 9.17 -3.34 -0.70
N PHE A 51 8.35 -3.34 0.35
CA PHE A 51 8.04 -4.52 1.15
C PHE A 51 6.61 -5.02 0.90
N THR A 52 6.29 -5.30 -0.36
CA THR A 52 4.93 -5.60 -0.82
C THR A 52 4.57 -7.10 -0.83
N SER A 53 5.49 -8.00 -0.46
CA SER A 53 5.19 -9.44 -0.30
C SER A 53 4.85 -9.77 1.16
N LEU A 54 4.11 -10.88 1.35
CA LEU A 54 3.73 -11.35 2.69
C LEU A 54 4.94 -11.50 3.62
N ASP A 55 5.99 -12.17 3.15
CA ASP A 55 7.17 -12.47 3.97
C ASP A 55 7.95 -11.21 4.37
N LEU A 56 8.00 -10.21 3.49
CA LEU A 56 8.64 -8.94 3.79
C LEU A 56 7.79 -8.12 4.76
N ALA A 57 6.51 -7.99 4.49
CA ALA A 57 5.60 -7.19 5.33
C ALA A 57 5.47 -7.75 6.76
N LYS A 58 5.49 -9.07 6.92
CA LYS A 58 5.45 -9.73 8.24
C LYS A 58 6.60 -9.32 9.17
N GLN A 59 7.70 -8.82 8.65
CA GLN A 59 8.82 -8.39 9.48
C GLN A 59 8.43 -7.26 10.45
N HIS A 60 7.46 -6.42 10.11
CA HIS A 60 6.92 -5.42 11.05
C HIS A 60 6.29 -6.05 12.30
N LEU A 61 5.74 -7.27 12.20
CA LEU A 61 5.15 -7.97 13.33
C LEU A 61 6.21 -8.37 14.38
N ILE A 62 7.44 -8.62 13.94
CA ILE A 62 8.58 -8.93 14.84
C ILE A 62 8.86 -7.71 15.72
N GLY A 63 8.80 -6.50 15.16
CA GLY A 63 8.94 -5.24 15.90
C GLY A 63 7.79 -4.95 16.88
N GLY A 64 6.69 -5.72 16.80
CA GLY A 64 5.57 -5.68 17.74
C GLY A 64 4.29 -5.06 17.21
N ALA A 65 4.20 -4.74 15.91
CA ALA A 65 2.94 -4.42 15.28
C ALA A 65 1.97 -5.62 15.32
N LYS A 66 0.67 -5.38 15.39
CA LYS A 66 -0.36 -6.42 15.33
C LYS A 66 -0.85 -6.67 13.92
N THR A 67 -0.93 -5.59 13.13
CA THR A 67 -1.44 -5.62 11.75
C THR A 67 -0.59 -4.76 10.85
N VAL A 68 -0.36 -5.22 9.64
CA VAL A 68 0.30 -4.45 8.57
C VAL A 68 -0.68 -4.21 7.43
N LEU A 69 -0.85 -2.96 7.05
CA LEU A 69 -1.66 -2.55 5.92
C LEU A 69 -0.73 -2.09 4.78
N LEU A 70 -0.69 -2.85 3.69
CA LEU A 70 0.04 -2.46 2.49
C LEU A 70 -0.75 -1.40 1.72
N SER A 71 -0.16 -0.25 1.45
CA SER A 71 -0.74 0.78 0.58
C SER A 71 -0.48 0.53 -0.92
N ALA A 72 -0.23 -0.72 -1.29
CA ALA A 72 0.09 -1.16 -2.64
C ALA A 72 -0.45 -2.57 -2.88
N PRO A 73 -0.64 -3.00 -4.14
CA PRO A 73 -0.96 -4.39 -4.45
C PRO A 73 0.10 -5.33 -3.90
N ALA A 74 -0.34 -6.40 -3.23
CA ALA A 74 0.57 -7.42 -2.72
C ALA A 74 1.19 -8.24 -3.85
N LYS A 75 2.43 -8.67 -3.68
CA LYS A 75 3.15 -9.54 -4.60
C LYS A 75 3.31 -10.95 -4.01
N GLY A 76 3.18 -11.96 -4.87
CA GLY A 76 3.49 -13.35 -4.50
C GLY A 76 2.36 -14.12 -3.80
N GLY A 77 1.17 -13.55 -3.66
CA GLY A 77 0.01 -14.22 -3.04
C GLY A 77 0.08 -14.25 -1.50
N GLY A 78 -0.95 -14.87 -0.88
CA GLY A 78 -1.02 -15.03 0.59
C GLY A 78 -1.44 -13.78 1.37
N VAL A 79 -1.65 -12.66 0.71
CA VAL A 79 -2.17 -11.43 1.31
C VAL A 79 -3.57 -11.19 0.77
N THR A 80 -4.52 -10.94 1.65
CA THR A 80 -5.88 -10.59 1.24
C THR A 80 -5.91 -9.16 0.72
N THR A 81 -6.44 -8.96 -0.47
CA THR A 81 -6.72 -7.64 -1.03
C THR A 81 -8.09 -7.17 -0.56
N ALA A 82 -8.14 -5.99 0.05
CA ALA A 82 -9.37 -5.38 0.55
C ALA A 82 -9.62 -4.02 -0.11
N VAL A 83 -10.83 -3.85 -0.62
CA VAL A 83 -11.31 -2.57 -1.17
C VAL A 83 -12.58 -2.19 -0.42
N LEU A 84 -12.58 -1.03 0.22
CA LEU A 84 -13.70 -0.54 1.02
C LEU A 84 -14.95 -0.38 0.13
N GLY A 85 -16.09 -0.89 0.63
CA GLY A 85 -17.37 -0.92 -0.11
C GLY A 85 -17.47 -2.02 -1.17
N VAL A 86 -16.48 -2.92 -1.26
CA VAL A 86 -16.50 -4.06 -2.20
C VAL A 86 -16.40 -5.38 -1.45
N ASN A 87 -15.32 -5.60 -0.71
CA ASN A 87 -15.04 -6.89 -0.07
C ASN A 87 -14.41 -6.78 1.33
N GLU A 88 -14.48 -5.66 2.00
CA GLU A 88 -13.89 -5.47 3.33
C GLU A 88 -14.39 -6.49 4.35
N SER A 89 -15.64 -6.87 4.29
CA SER A 89 -16.23 -7.87 5.19
C SER A 89 -15.60 -9.25 5.00
N GLU A 90 -15.31 -9.64 3.76
CA GLU A 90 -14.62 -10.90 3.47
C GLU A 90 -13.15 -10.86 3.90
N ALA A 91 -12.49 -9.71 3.71
CA ALA A 91 -11.11 -9.52 4.13
C ALA A 91 -10.96 -9.73 5.65
N VAL A 92 -11.94 -9.26 6.44
CA VAL A 92 -11.94 -9.41 7.90
C VAL A 92 -12.33 -10.84 8.33
N THR A 93 -13.19 -11.54 7.56
CA THR A 93 -13.73 -12.85 7.96
C THR A 93 -12.92 -14.04 7.46
N LYS A 94 -12.12 -13.88 6.39
CA LYS A 94 -11.34 -14.98 5.81
C LYS A 94 -10.28 -15.56 6.75
N ASP A 95 -9.87 -14.81 7.76
CA ASP A 95 -8.96 -15.32 8.78
C ASP A 95 -9.71 -15.78 10.03
N LYS A 96 -10.24 -17.00 9.98
CA LYS A 96 -10.83 -17.66 11.15
C LYS A 96 -9.82 -17.97 12.27
N SER A 97 -8.54 -17.75 12.04
CA SER A 97 -7.46 -17.98 13.02
C SER A 97 -7.22 -16.80 13.96
N ASN A 98 -8.04 -15.75 13.90
CA ASN A 98 -8.01 -14.59 14.77
C ASN A 98 -6.75 -13.70 14.64
N SER A 99 -6.01 -13.77 13.55
CA SER A 99 -4.83 -12.93 13.33
C SER A 99 -4.66 -12.49 11.89
N ILE A 100 -5.52 -11.58 11.42
CA ILE A 100 -5.22 -10.85 10.19
C ILE A 100 -3.97 -10.02 10.46
N SER A 101 -2.84 -10.50 9.94
CA SER A 101 -1.56 -9.84 10.20
C SER A 101 -1.13 -8.92 9.06
N VAL A 102 -1.52 -9.22 7.80
CA VAL A 102 -1.16 -8.42 6.64
C VAL A 102 -2.34 -8.32 5.68
N ILE A 103 -2.72 -7.10 5.31
CA ILE A 103 -3.80 -6.80 4.36
C ILE A 103 -3.23 -5.85 3.29
N SER A 104 -3.64 -6.02 2.03
CA SER A 104 -3.38 -5.05 0.97
C SER A 104 -4.62 -4.20 0.68
N ASN A 105 -4.45 -2.89 0.67
CA ASN A 105 -5.49 -1.96 0.22
C ASN A 105 -5.45 -1.73 -1.30
N ALA A 106 -4.93 -2.69 -2.06
CA ALA A 106 -4.84 -2.64 -3.51
C ALA A 106 -4.05 -1.41 -4.06
N SER A 107 -4.43 -0.92 -5.23
CA SER A 107 -3.88 0.30 -5.83
C SER A 107 -4.90 1.44 -5.87
N CYS A 108 -4.43 2.66 -6.11
CA CYS A 108 -5.30 3.81 -6.33
C CYS A 108 -6.30 3.57 -7.48
N THR A 109 -5.83 3.00 -8.59
CA THR A 109 -6.68 2.67 -9.74
C THR A 109 -7.70 1.56 -9.38
N THR A 110 -7.28 0.54 -8.63
CA THR A 110 -8.20 -0.52 -8.17
C THR A 110 -9.27 0.05 -7.25
N ASN A 111 -8.92 0.93 -6.32
CA ASN A 111 -9.89 1.58 -5.44
C ASN A 111 -10.88 2.49 -6.20
N CYS A 112 -10.50 3.00 -7.36
CA CYS A 112 -11.40 3.74 -8.25
C CYS A 112 -12.34 2.79 -9.00
N VAL A 113 -11.82 1.71 -9.58
CA VAL A 113 -12.55 0.86 -10.54
C VAL A 113 -13.38 -0.23 -9.86
N ALA A 114 -12.86 -0.86 -8.80
CA ALA A 114 -13.54 -1.99 -8.17
C ALA A 114 -14.93 -1.67 -7.63
N PRO A 115 -15.18 -0.55 -6.94
CA PRO A 115 -16.54 -0.19 -6.51
C PRO A 115 -17.51 -0.02 -7.68
N VAL A 116 -17.08 0.62 -8.77
CA VAL A 116 -17.91 0.80 -9.97
C VAL A 116 -18.22 -0.55 -10.62
N ALA A 117 -17.19 -1.40 -10.78
CA ALA A 117 -17.34 -2.73 -11.37
C ALA A 117 -18.22 -3.63 -10.51
N ALA A 118 -18.09 -3.57 -9.18
CA ALA A 118 -18.93 -4.34 -8.25
C ALA A 118 -20.41 -3.94 -8.36
N VAL A 119 -20.72 -2.65 -8.41
CA VAL A 119 -22.09 -2.16 -8.59
C VAL A 119 -22.65 -2.62 -9.95
N MET A 120 -21.90 -2.46 -11.04
CA MET A 120 -22.33 -2.88 -12.37
C MET A 120 -22.54 -4.39 -12.43
N HIS A 121 -21.62 -5.17 -11.86
CA HIS A 121 -21.74 -6.62 -11.83
C HIS A 121 -22.96 -7.09 -11.03
N GLY A 122 -23.16 -6.50 -9.85
CA GLY A 122 -24.29 -6.83 -8.98
C GLY A 122 -25.67 -6.45 -9.55
N GLN A 123 -25.74 -5.38 -10.35
CA GLN A 123 -27.04 -4.89 -10.89
C GLN A 123 -27.40 -5.49 -12.24
N ILE A 124 -26.44 -5.67 -13.14
CA ILE A 124 -26.71 -6.06 -14.53
C ILE A 124 -25.90 -7.27 -15.01
N GLY A 125 -24.93 -7.73 -14.23
CA GLY A 125 -24.03 -8.82 -14.58
C GLY A 125 -23.03 -8.42 -15.67
N VAL A 126 -21.74 -8.41 -15.35
CA VAL A 126 -20.65 -8.11 -16.30
C VAL A 126 -19.97 -9.41 -16.70
N LYS A 127 -19.99 -9.74 -18.00
CA LYS A 127 -19.30 -10.93 -18.54
C LYS A 127 -17.86 -10.65 -18.94
N LYS A 128 -17.60 -9.46 -19.48
CA LYS A 128 -16.26 -9.02 -19.93
C LYS A 128 -16.18 -7.52 -19.79
N ALA A 129 -15.00 -7.03 -19.43
CA ALA A 129 -14.70 -5.60 -19.37
C ALA A 129 -13.29 -5.34 -19.91
N MET A 130 -13.06 -4.11 -20.37
CA MET A 130 -11.76 -3.59 -20.74
C MET A 130 -11.49 -2.37 -19.90
N LEU A 131 -10.29 -2.29 -19.31
CA LEU A 131 -9.84 -1.15 -18.53
C LEU A 131 -8.88 -0.30 -19.36
N LEU A 132 -9.24 0.96 -19.55
CA LEU A 132 -8.35 2.03 -19.99
C LEU A 132 -8.32 3.09 -18.89
N THR A 133 -7.14 3.44 -18.41
CA THR A 133 -6.97 4.49 -17.40
C THR A 133 -6.11 5.62 -17.94
N VAL A 134 -6.53 6.85 -17.67
CA VAL A 134 -5.73 8.07 -17.86
C VAL A 134 -5.43 8.60 -16.45
N HIS A 135 -4.17 8.62 -16.08
CA HIS A 135 -3.75 8.84 -14.70
C HIS A 135 -2.76 10.01 -14.63
N GLY A 136 -2.84 10.81 -13.59
CA GLY A 136 -1.78 11.76 -13.27
C GLY A 136 -0.44 11.05 -13.11
N TYR A 137 0.68 11.69 -13.47
CA TYR A 137 1.99 11.10 -13.29
C TYR A 137 2.31 10.93 -11.79
N THR A 138 3.12 9.93 -11.49
CA THR A 138 3.50 9.54 -10.14
C THR A 138 5.02 9.56 -9.99
N ASP A 139 5.52 9.36 -8.77
CA ASP A 139 6.93 9.37 -8.43
C ASP A 139 7.77 8.31 -9.21
N ASP A 140 7.13 7.26 -9.74
CA ASP A 140 7.79 6.30 -10.63
C ASP A 140 8.11 6.86 -12.04
N GLN A 141 7.67 8.08 -12.35
CA GLN A 141 7.92 8.74 -13.63
C GLN A 141 8.95 9.88 -13.48
N ASN A 142 9.87 9.98 -14.42
CA ASN A 142 10.83 11.08 -14.44
C ASN A 142 10.14 12.42 -14.69
N ILE A 143 10.44 13.43 -13.89
CA ILE A 143 9.96 14.81 -14.11
C ILE A 143 10.60 15.40 -15.37
N GLN A 144 11.88 15.12 -15.58
CA GLN A 144 12.64 15.48 -16.77
C GLN A 144 13.10 14.21 -17.50
N ASP A 145 13.45 14.32 -18.77
CA ASP A 145 14.07 13.22 -19.52
C ASP A 145 15.29 12.68 -18.76
N ASN A 146 15.25 11.42 -18.40
CA ASN A 146 16.34 10.76 -17.67
C ASN A 146 16.24 9.24 -17.85
N SER A 147 17.27 8.50 -17.43
CA SER A 147 17.28 7.05 -17.47
C SER A 147 16.17 6.44 -16.60
N HIS A 148 15.53 5.40 -17.12
CA HIS A 148 14.52 4.63 -16.41
C HIS A 148 14.49 3.18 -16.92
N ARG A 149 14.20 2.20 -16.07
CA ARG A 149 14.09 0.78 -16.45
C ARG A 149 13.02 0.51 -17.52
N ASP A 150 11.90 1.25 -17.50
CA ASP A 150 10.92 1.31 -18.59
C ASP A 150 11.22 2.55 -19.42
N LEU A 151 11.67 2.36 -20.65
CA LEU A 151 12.10 3.45 -21.55
C LEU A 151 10.98 4.45 -21.85
N ARG A 152 9.72 4.06 -21.77
CA ARG A 152 8.58 4.98 -21.94
C ARG A 152 8.51 5.97 -20.79
N ARG A 153 8.83 5.53 -19.56
CA ARG A 153 8.83 6.37 -18.35
C ARG A 153 10.09 7.22 -18.21
N SER A 154 11.05 7.09 -19.14
CA SER A 154 12.24 7.94 -19.20
C SER A 154 11.95 9.36 -19.72
N ARG A 155 10.77 9.58 -20.31
CA ARG A 155 10.36 10.88 -20.85
C ARG A 155 9.73 11.75 -19.78
N ALA A 156 9.90 13.06 -19.92
CA ALA A 156 9.38 14.07 -19.00
C ALA A 156 7.85 13.93 -18.78
N ALA A 157 7.46 13.55 -17.59
CA ALA A 157 6.07 13.21 -17.24
C ALA A 157 5.11 14.38 -17.44
N ALA A 158 5.52 15.60 -17.08
CA ALA A 158 4.67 16.78 -17.18
C ALA A 158 4.47 17.27 -18.64
N ALA A 159 5.34 16.86 -19.57
CA ALA A 159 5.30 17.27 -20.97
C ALA A 159 4.76 16.18 -21.92
N ASN A 160 4.48 14.98 -21.41
CA ASN A 160 4.12 13.83 -22.23
C ASN A 160 2.97 13.02 -21.61
N ILE A 161 2.15 12.39 -22.46
CA ILE A 161 1.30 11.28 -22.06
C ILE A 161 2.11 10.00 -22.26
N VAL A 162 2.58 9.41 -21.15
CA VAL A 162 3.48 8.26 -21.16
C VAL A 162 2.67 6.97 -21.10
N PRO A 163 2.68 6.12 -22.15
CA PRO A 163 2.04 4.81 -22.09
C PRO A 163 2.73 3.92 -21.03
N THR A 164 1.92 3.30 -20.18
CA THR A 164 2.44 2.44 -19.10
C THR A 164 1.52 1.24 -18.89
N SER A 165 2.04 0.21 -18.23
CA SER A 165 1.25 -0.94 -17.81
C SER A 165 0.57 -0.69 -16.47
N THR A 166 -0.54 -1.38 -16.22
CA THR A 166 -1.23 -1.38 -14.93
C THR A 166 -1.64 -2.80 -14.54
N GLY A 167 -1.54 -3.12 -13.25
CA GLY A 167 -2.08 -4.36 -12.67
C GLY A 167 -3.53 -4.22 -12.18
N ALA A 168 -4.14 -3.05 -12.33
CA ALA A 168 -5.44 -2.76 -11.71
C ALA A 168 -6.58 -3.66 -12.19
N ALA A 169 -6.56 -4.12 -13.45
CA ALA A 169 -7.57 -5.05 -13.94
C ALA A 169 -7.53 -6.39 -13.18
N ILE A 170 -6.34 -6.94 -12.94
CA ILE A 170 -6.13 -8.18 -12.18
C ILE A 170 -6.60 -7.97 -10.74
N THR A 171 -6.08 -6.93 -10.07
CA THR A 171 -6.41 -6.66 -8.66
C THR A 171 -7.90 -6.35 -8.46
N THR A 172 -8.58 -5.76 -9.46
CA THR A 172 -10.03 -5.57 -9.42
C THR A 172 -10.77 -6.91 -9.43
N THR A 173 -10.33 -7.88 -10.24
CA THR A 173 -10.94 -9.22 -10.26
C THR A 173 -10.62 -10.06 -9.01
N GLU A 174 -9.59 -9.71 -8.26
CA GLU A 174 -9.30 -10.32 -6.96
C GLU A 174 -10.22 -9.79 -5.85
N ALA A 175 -10.76 -8.59 -6.01
CA ALA A 175 -11.60 -7.93 -5.02
C ALA A 175 -13.10 -8.15 -5.25
N ILE A 176 -13.52 -8.56 -6.46
CA ILE A 176 -14.91 -8.81 -6.84
C ILE A 176 -15.12 -10.31 -7.02
#